data_0e84399cf388bd5f14b0683c4bc7315c
#
_entry.id   0e84399cf388bd5f14b0683c4bc7315c
#
_cell.length_a   1.000
_cell.length_b   1.000
_cell.length_c   1.000
_cell.angle_alpha   90.00
_cell.angle_beta   90.00
_cell.angle_gamma   90.00
#
_symmetry.space_group_name_H-M   'P 1'
#
loop_
_entity.id
_entity.type
_entity.pdbx_description
1 polymer ?
#
loop_
_entity_poly.entity_id
_entity_poly.type
_entity_poly.pdbx_seq_one_letter_code
_entity_poly.pdbx_strand_id
1 'polypeptide(L)'
;TAIHKFYSLEEWENNIEKLDPEFISVTVGQSDDDLNLGKKIFELNNDIKYLCIDVANGYREDFIDSVKNYRETFPNKIIIAGNVATREMTEALILAGADIVKIGIGPGSVCTTRSVAGVGYPQLSSISECSDAAHGLGGHVMADGGCKYPGDISKAFGAGADYVMLGGM
;
A
#
# COMPACT_ATOMS: atom_id res chain seq x y z
N THR A 1 -10.47 -4.68 4.03
CA THR A 1 -10.43 -3.19 4.07
C THR A 1 -9.13 -2.72 4.69
N ALA A 2 -8.46 -1.73 4.08
CA ALA A 2 -7.35 -1.04 4.72
C ALA A 2 -7.90 0.04 5.66
N ILE A 3 -7.57 -0.09 6.95
CA ILE A 3 -7.94 0.89 7.97
C ILE A 3 -6.88 1.98 7.98
N HIS A 4 -7.28 3.23 7.74
CA HIS A 4 -6.33 4.33 7.56
C HIS A 4 -5.49 4.63 8.82
N LYS A 5 -4.28 5.16 8.62
CA LYS A 5 -3.25 5.37 9.65
C LYS A 5 -3.55 6.44 10.71
N PHE A 6 -4.67 7.15 10.60
CA PHE A 6 -5.01 8.24 11.52
C PHE A 6 -5.84 7.81 12.74
N TYR A 7 -6.16 6.53 12.86
CA TYR A 7 -6.76 6.00 14.09
C TYR A 7 -5.71 5.86 15.18
N SER A 8 -6.05 6.36 16.37
CA SER A 8 -5.24 6.23 17.57
C SER A 8 -5.24 4.78 18.09
N LEU A 9 -4.26 4.46 18.94
CA LEU A 9 -4.23 3.16 19.62
C LEU A 9 -5.50 2.90 20.45
N GLU A 10 -6.02 3.92 21.14
CA GLU A 10 -7.25 3.82 21.91
C GLU A 10 -8.46 3.47 21.04
N GLU A 11 -8.55 4.03 19.83
CA GLU A 11 -9.62 3.67 18.89
C GLU A 11 -9.49 2.23 18.40
N TRP A 12 -8.26 1.75 18.21
CA TRP A 12 -7.99 0.35 17.91
C TRP A 12 -8.41 -0.56 19.07
N GLU A 13 -7.98 -0.28 20.30
CA GLU A 13 -8.33 -1.03 21.52
C GLU A 13 -9.86 -1.17 21.69
N ASN A 14 -10.61 -0.08 21.47
CA ASN A 14 -12.06 -0.04 21.63
C ASN A 14 -12.85 -0.77 20.52
N ASN A 15 -12.22 -1.08 19.38
CA ASN A 15 -12.94 -1.59 18.21
C ASN A 15 -12.38 -2.89 17.63
N ILE A 16 -11.16 -3.30 18.00
CA ILE A 16 -10.46 -4.42 17.36
C ILE A 16 -11.24 -5.75 17.41
N GLU A 17 -11.97 -5.99 18.49
CA GLU A 17 -12.81 -7.19 18.66
C GLU A 17 -14.02 -7.22 17.72
N LYS A 18 -14.41 -6.08 17.14
CA LYS A 18 -15.53 -5.96 16.21
C LYS A 18 -15.08 -6.17 14.76
N LEU A 19 -13.78 -6.24 14.53
CA LEU A 19 -13.17 -6.35 13.21
C LEU A 19 -12.79 -7.79 12.93
N ASP A 20 -13.11 -8.26 11.72
CA ASP A 20 -12.65 -9.57 11.28
C ASP A 20 -11.19 -9.47 10.80
N PRO A 21 -10.23 -10.11 11.50
CA PRO A 21 -8.81 -9.99 11.18
C PRO A 21 -8.44 -10.53 9.79
N GLU A 22 -9.26 -11.37 9.19
CA GLU A 22 -9.03 -11.91 7.85
C GLU A 22 -9.21 -10.84 6.76
N PHE A 23 -10.11 -9.86 6.99
CA PHE A 23 -10.51 -8.88 5.97
C PHE A 23 -10.03 -7.46 6.20
N ILE A 24 -9.12 -7.26 7.16
CA ILE A 24 -8.56 -5.94 7.44
C ILE A 24 -7.05 -5.90 7.25
N SER A 25 -6.56 -4.70 6.92
CA SER A 25 -5.14 -4.35 6.93
C SER A 25 -4.92 -3.19 7.89
N VAL A 26 -3.90 -3.30 8.72
CA VAL A 26 -3.39 -2.18 9.53
C VAL A 26 -2.62 -1.25 8.61
N THR A 27 -2.94 0.05 8.59
CA THR A 27 -2.18 1.03 7.82
C THR A 27 -1.36 1.92 8.74
N VAL A 28 -0.10 2.12 8.38
CA VAL A 28 0.90 2.91 9.10
C VAL A 28 1.67 3.82 8.14
N GLY A 29 2.39 4.80 8.67
CA GLY A 29 3.36 5.59 7.91
C GLY A 29 4.75 4.94 7.88
N GLN A 30 5.80 5.76 7.74
CA GLN A 30 7.19 5.28 7.64
C GLN A 30 8.07 5.61 8.85
N SER A 31 7.56 6.36 9.84
CA SER A 31 8.33 6.78 11.01
C SER A 31 8.48 5.66 12.04
N ASP A 32 9.45 5.83 12.95
CA ASP A 32 9.61 4.91 14.10
C ASP A 32 8.36 4.89 15.00
N ASP A 33 7.67 6.01 15.14
CA ASP A 33 6.40 6.07 15.89
C ASP A 33 5.31 5.25 15.20
N ASP A 34 5.23 5.29 13.86
CA ASP A 34 4.32 4.46 13.07
C ASP A 34 4.64 2.96 13.23
N LEU A 35 5.93 2.60 13.21
CA LEU A 35 6.37 1.22 13.46
C LEU A 35 5.97 0.74 14.84
N ASN A 36 6.17 1.58 15.87
CA ASN A 36 5.78 1.27 17.24
C ASN A 36 4.27 1.17 17.41
N LEU A 37 3.49 2.00 16.71
CA LEU A 37 2.03 1.89 16.67
C LEU A 37 1.62 0.55 16.05
N GLY A 38 2.22 0.18 14.92
CA GLY A 38 1.98 -1.11 14.27
C GLY A 38 2.24 -2.30 15.20
N LYS A 39 3.36 -2.30 15.96
CA LYS A 39 3.66 -3.33 16.95
C LYS A 39 2.54 -3.47 17.98
N LYS A 40 2.12 -2.37 18.57
CA LYS A 40 1.04 -2.36 19.59
C LYS A 40 -0.29 -2.87 19.03
N ILE A 41 -0.64 -2.50 17.79
CA ILE A 41 -1.89 -2.97 17.17
C ILE A 41 -1.84 -4.49 16.94
N PHE A 42 -0.70 -5.04 16.46
CA PHE A 42 -0.54 -6.48 16.28
C PHE A 42 -0.43 -7.25 17.60
N GLU A 43 -0.01 -6.61 18.70
CA GLU A 43 -0.09 -7.17 20.06
C GLU A 43 -1.55 -7.32 20.52
N LEU A 44 -2.46 -6.40 20.12
CA LEU A 44 -3.89 -6.50 20.42
C LEU A 44 -4.57 -7.66 19.68
N ASN A 45 -4.19 -7.88 18.40
CA ASN A 45 -4.71 -9.00 17.61
C ASN A 45 -3.68 -9.47 16.57
N ASN A 46 -2.99 -10.57 16.89
CA ASN A 46 -1.95 -11.13 16.03
C ASN A 46 -2.51 -11.92 14.82
N ASP A 47 -3.81 -12.16 14.75
CA ASP A 47 -4.43 -12.87 13.61
C ASP A 47 -4.59 -11.98 12.38
N ILE A 48 -4.48 -10.65 12.54
CA ILE A 48 -4.44 -9.72 11.40
C ILE A 48 -3.19 -10.00 10.57
N LYS A 49 -3.40 -10.27 9.27
CA LYS A 49 -2.32 -10.72 8.37
C LYS A 49 -1.67 -9.59 7.59
N TYR A 50 -2.38 -8.51 7.31
CA TYR A 50 -1.97 -7.46 6.37
C TYR A 50 -1.51 -6.20 7.07
N LEU A 51 -0.35 -5.70 6.63
CA LEU A 51 0.23 -4.42 7.04
C LEU A 51 0.42 -3.54 5.79
N CYS A 52 -0.16 -2.35 5.77
CA CYS A 52 0.01 -1.38 4.69
C CYS A 52 0.88 -0.21 5.15
N ILE A 53 2.03 -0.03 4.52
CA ILE A 53 2.91 1.13 4.72
C ILE A 53 2.54 2.16 3.66
N ASP A 54 1.83 3.23 4.09
CA ASP A 54 1.22 4.19 3.19
C ASP A 54 1.90 5.56 3.28
N VAL A 55 2.54 5.95 2.18
CA VAL A 55 3.15 7.28 2.00
C VAL A 55 2.68 7.91 0.69
N ALA A 56 2.57 9.24 0.67
CA ALA A 56 2.16 9.97 -0.54
C ALA A 56 3.21 9.91 -1.67
N ASN A 57 4.49 9.68 -1.31
CA ASN A 57 5.61 9.62 -2.23
C ASN A 57 6.63 8.59 -1.75
N GLY A 58 6.62 7.41 -2.36
CA GLY A 58 7.52 6.30 -2.06
C GLY A 58 8.92 6.40 -2.69
N TYR A 59 9.27 7.54 -3.32
CA TYR A 59 10.57 7.74 -4.00
C TYR A 59 11.68 8.28 -3.10
N ARG A 60 11.48 8.26 -1.79
CA ARG A 60 12.49 8.65 -0.81
C ARG A 60 13.36 7.45 -0.46
N GLU A 61 14.67 7.67 -0.34
CA GLU A 61 15.63 6.61 0.05
C GLU A 61 15.29 6.01 1.42
N ASP A 62 14.88 6.84 2.38
CA ASP A 62 14.46 6.40 3.71
C ASP A 62 13.20 5.51 3.70
N PHE A 63 12.39 5.56 2.64
CA PHE A 63 11.22 4.69 2.52
C PHE A 63 11.59 3.22 2.26
N ILE A 64 12.60 2.97 1.43
CA ILE A 64 13.11 1.62 1.18
C ILE A 64 13.64 1.01 2.47
N ASP A 65 14.39 1.78 3.25
CA ASP A 65 14.94 1.31 4.52
C ASP A 65 13.85 1.09 5.57
N SER A 66 12.81 1.93 5.57
CA SER A 66 11.62 1.69 6.40
C SER A 66 10.95 0.36 6.05
N VAL A 67 10.76 0.04 4.77
CA VAL A 67 10.15 -1.25 4.35
C VAL A 67 10.99 -2.45 4.82
N LYS A 68 12.32 -2.37 4.74
CA LYS A 68 13.22 -3.41 5.30
C LYS A 68 13.01 -3.58 6.80
N ASN A 69 12.97 -2.47 7.54
CA ASN A 69 12.76 -2.49 8.99
C ASN A 69 11.39 -3.07 9.37
N TYR A 70 10.34 -2.75 8.60
CA TYR A 70 9.03 -3.36 8.77
C TYR A 70 9.07 -4.87 8.48
N ARG A 71 9.77 -5.32 7.44
CA ARG A 71 9.92 -6.75 7.14
C ARG A 71 10.67 -7.48 8.25
N GLU A 72 11.75 -6.91 8.77
CA GLU A 72 12.50 -7.49 9.90
C GLU A 72 11.65 -7.58 11.16
N THR A 73 10.83 -6.57 11.41
CA THR A 73 9.94 -6.50 12.58
C THR A 73 8.75 -7.47 12.46
N PHE A 74 8.20 -7.63 11.25
CA PHE A 74 7.00 -8.41 10.97
C PHE A 74 7.23 -9.47 9.88
N PRO A 75 8.09 -10.49 10.14
CA PRO A 75 8.52 -11.44 9.12
C PRO A 75 7.38 -12.29 8.54
N ASN A 76 6.29 -12.45 9.30
CA ASN A 76 5.15 -13.30 8.91
C ASN A 76 3.92 -12.53 8.42
N LYS A 77 3.98 -11.18 8.36
CA LYS A 77 2.86 -10.38 7.86
C LYS A 77 3.01 -10.15 6.36
N ILE A 78 1.88 -9.99 5.67
CA ILE A 78 1.85 -9.58 4.27
C ILE A 78 2.01 -8.06 4.24
N ILE A 79 3.10 -7.58 3.68
CA ILE A 79 3.44 -6.16 3.62
C ILE A 79 3.02 -5.56 2.29
N ILE A 80 2.14 -4.57 2.36
CA ILE A 80 1.73 -3.71 1.25
C ILE A 80 2.49 -2.40 1.40
N ALA A 81 3.24 -1.96 0.40
CA ALA A 81 4.03 -0.72 0.47
C ALA A 81 3.78 0.20 -0.74
N GLY A 82 3.68 1.49 -0.52
CA GLY A 82 3.48 2.49 -1.58
C GLY A 82 3.19 3.90 -1.02
N ASN A 83 2.98 4.87 -1.93
CA ASN A 83 2.73 4.68 -3.35
C ASN A 83 3.95 4.99 -4.20
N VAL A 84 4.08 4.22 -5.26
CA VAL A 84 5.04 4.41 -6.34
C VAL A 84 4.34 4.31 -7.71
N ALA A 85 5.04 4.53 -8.81
CA ALA A 85 4.46 4.53 -10.14
C ALA A 85 5.40 3.99 -11.23
N THR A 86 6.62 3.58 -10.88
CA THR A 86 7.63 3.13 -11.84
C THR A 86 8.15 1.74 -11.50
N ARG A 87 8.65 1.07 -12.54
CA ARG A 87 9.26 -0.24 -12.49
C ARG A 87 10.38 -0.32 -11.46
N GLU A 88 11.32 0.62 -11.48
CA GLU A 88 12.53 0.60 -10.64
C GLU A 88 12.17 0.66 -9.15
N MET A 89 11.22 1.50 -8.78
CA MET A 89 10.79 1.59 -7.39
C MET A 89 9.95 0.38 -6.96
N THR A 90 9.18 -0.20 -7.87
CA THR A 90 8.48 -1.47 -7.61
C THR A 90 9.47 -2.58 -7.31
N GLU A 91 10.51 -2.75 -8.13
CA GLU A 91 11.59 -3.71 -7.90
C GLU A 91 12.29 -3.45 -6.55
N ALA A 92 12.64 -2.20 -6.26
CA ALA A 92 13.30 -1.83 -5.01
C ALA A 92 12.46 -2.18 -3.77
N LEU A 93 11.15 -1.94 -3.80
CA LEU A 93 10.26 -2.25 -2.68
C LEU A 93 10.05 -3.76 -2.49
N ILE A 94 9.91 -4.54 -3.57
CA ILE A 94 9.84 -6.00 -3.48
C ILE A 94 11.15 -6.57 -2.88
N LEU A 95 12.29 -6.11 -3.36
CA LEU A 95 13.60 -6.52 -2.84
C LEU A 95 13.83 -6.07 -1.39
N ALA A 96 13.19 -4.99 -0.97
CA ALA A 96 13.20 -4.54 0.43
C ALA A 96 12.28 -5.38 1.34
N GLY A 97 11.43 -6.24 0.77
CA GLY A 97 10.58 -7.16 1.51
C GLY A 97 9.09 -6.85 1.45
N ALA A 98 8.62 -5.97 0.56
CA ALA A 98 7.19 -5.84 0.29
C ALA A 98 6.69 -7.07 -0.48
N ASP A 99 5.51 -7.58 -0.12
CA ASP A 99 4.82 -8.63 -0.87
C ASP A 99 3.94 -8.03 -1.97
N ILE A 100 3.35 -6.87 -1.69
CA ILE A 100 2.45 -6.15 -2.59
C ILE A 100 2.91 -4.70 -2.69
N VAL A 101 3.11 -4.20 -3.91
CA VAL A 101 3.44 -2.79 -4.13
C VAL A 101 2.20 -2.02 -4.57
N LYS A 102 1.91 -0.94 -3.84
CA LYS A 102 0.74 -0.09 -4.10
C LYS A 102 1.11 1.00 -5.12
N ILE A 103 0.45 0.96 -6.29
CA ILE A 103 0.78 1.74 -7.48
C ILE A 103 -0.24 2.85 -7.69
N GLY A 104 0.27 4.08 -7.81
CA GLY A 104 -0.54 5.25 -8.15
C GLY A 104 -0.02 6.53 -7.54
N ILE A 105 0.41 7.47 -8.38
CA ILE A 105 0.77 8.85 -8.00
C ILE A 105 -0.18 9.80 -8.72
N GLY A 106 -1.13 10.35 -7.97
CA GLY A 106 -2.08 11.34 -8.47
C GLY A 106 -3.26 10.86 -9.31
N PRO A 107 -3.61 9.55 -9.42
CA PRO A 107 -4.71 9.13 -10.29
C PRO A 107 -6.10 9.30 -9.65
N GLY A 108 -6.18 9.45 -8.33
CA GLY A 108 -7.43 9.55 -7.60
C GLY A 108 -8.26 10.79 -8.02
N SER A 109 -9.58 10.64 -8.03
CA SER A 109 -10.51 11.72 -8.46
C SER A 109 -10.47 12.93 -7.52
N VAL A 110 -10.14 12.72 -6.25
CA VAL A 110 -9.99 13.78 -5.24
C VAL A 110 -8.54 14.18 -4.99
N CYS A 111 -7.59 13.55 -5.70
CA CYS A 111 -6.16 13.80 -5.52
C CYS A 111 -5.76 15.14 -6.15
N THR A 112 -5.06 15.98 -5.39
CA THR A 112 -4.56 17.29 -5.82
C THR A 112 -3.10 17.28 -6.29
N THR A 113 -2.39 16.15 -6.18
CA THR A 113 -0.96 16.05 -6.49
C THR A 113 -0.65 16.52 -7.91
N ARG A 114 -1.40 16.07 -8.91
CA ARG A 114 -1.17 16.47 -10.31
C ARG A 114 -1.41 17.95 -10.56
N SER A 115 -2.44 18.52 -9.94
CA SER A 115 -2.79 19.92 -10.14
C SER A 115 -1.93 20.88 -9.33
N VAL A 116 -1.47 20.48 -8.14
CA VAL A 116 -0.71 21.34 -7.23
C VAL A 116 0.81 21.16 -7.42
N ALA A 117 1.28 19.92 -7.49
CA ALA A 117 2.72 19.61 -7.60
C ALA A 117 3.17 19.36 -9.05
N GLY A 118 2.24 19.20 -10.00
CA GLY A 118 2.56 18.84 -11.38
C GLY A 118 3.15 17.43 -11.54
N VAL A 119 3.03 16.59 -10.53
CA VAL A 119 3.60 15.24 -10.48
C VAL A 119 2.49 14.20 -10.63
N GLY A 120 2.75 13.18 -11.43
CA GLY A 120 1.85 12.05 -11.63
C GLY A 120 2.31 11.16 -12.78
N TYR A 121 1.72 9.98 -12.86
CA TYR A 121 1.98 9.03 -13.93
C TYR A 121 0.64 8.49 -14.47
N PRO A 122 0.48 8.22 -15.77
CA PRO A 122 -0.75 7.61 -16.29
C PRO A 122 -0.97 6.23 -15.67
N GLN A 123 -2.13 6.06 -15.01
CA GLN A 123 -2.34 4.91 -14.11
C GLN A 123 -2.25 3.56 -14.85
N LEU A 124 -2.84 3.44 -16.04
CA LEU A 124 -2.81 2.18 -16.78
C LEU A 124 -1.39 1.78 -17.21
N SER A 125 -0.59 2.75 -17.68
CA SER A 125 0.81 2.52 -18.03
C SER A 125 1.64 2.13 -16.80
N SER A 126 1.41 2.84 -15.67
CA SER A 126 2.07 2.52 -14.40
C SER A 126 1.78 1.09 -13.95
N ILE A 127 0.51 0.67 -13.98
CA ILE A 127 0.12 -0.69 -13.61
C ILE A 127 0.85 -1.71 -14.49
N SER A 128 0.83 -1.55 -15.82
CA SER A 128 1.45 -2.49 -16.75
C SER A 128 2.96 -2.64 -16.52
N GLU A 129 3.68 -1.52 -16.37
CA GLU A 129 5.13 -1.54 -16.15
C GLU A 129 5.49 -2.13 -14.78
N CYS A 130 4.75 -1.74 -13.74
CA CYS A 130 5.00 -2.19 -12.37
C CYS A 130 4.62 -3.66 -12.15
N SER A 131 3.55 -4.14 -12.82
CA SER A 131 3.14 -5.55 -12.74
C SER A 131 4.19 -6.47 -13.37
N ASP A 132 4.73 -6.08 -14.53
CA ASP A 132 5.81 -6.84 -15.17
C ASP A 132 7.03 -6.97 -14.24
N ALA A 133 7.41 -5.88 -13.59
CA ALA A 133 8.51 -5.84 -12.64
C ALA A 133 8.23 -6.69 -11.37
N ALA A 134 7.06 -6.51 -10.75
CA ALA A 134 6.69 -7.22 -9.53
C ALA A 134 6.58 -8.73 -9.74
N HIS A 135 5.88 -9.15 -10.80
CA HIS A 135 5.68 -10.56 -11.13
C HIS A 135 7.01 -11.25 -11.47
N GLY A 136 7.93 -10.54 -12.14
CA GLY A 136 9.28 -11.03 -12.42
C GLY A 136 10.10 -11.36 -11.17
N LEU A 137 9.78 -10.74 -10.03
CA LEU A 137 10.40 -10.94 -8.72
C LEU A 137 9.54 -11.77 -7.74
N GLY A 138 8.38 -12.27 -8.20
CA GLY A 138 7.45 -13.05 -7.36
C GLY A 138 6.61 -12.22 -6.39
N GLY A 139 6.55 -10.89 -6.58
CA GLY A 139 5.69 -9.98 -5.84
C GLY A 139 4.37 -9.69 -6.56
N HIS A 140 3.56 -8.81 -5.98
CA HIS A 140 2.24 -8.45 -6.48
C HIS A 140 2.05 -6.93 -6.58
N VAL A 141 1.04 -6.52 -7.35
CA VAL A 141 0.68 -5.11 -7.56
C VAL A 141 -0.75 -4.82 -7.13
N MET A 142 -0.91 -3.76 -6.34
CA MET A 142 -2.21 -3.18 -6.01
C MET A 142 -2.37 -1.84 -6.71
N ALA A 143 -3.31 -1.76 -7.67
CA ALA A 143 -3.65 -0.51 -8.33
C ALA A 143 -4.45 0.39 -7.39
N ASP A 144 -3.93 1.59 -7.08
CA ASP A 144 -4.55 2.53 -6.15
C ASP A 144 -4.93 3.84 -6.83
N GLY A 145 -6.22 4.14 -6.85
CA GLY A 145 -6.80 5.33 -7.43
C GLY A 145 -7.12 5.24 -8.93
N GLY A 146 -7.96 6.17 -9.39
CA GLY A 146 -8.33 6.31 -10.80
C GLY A 146 -9.51 5.45 -11.26
N CYS A 147 -10.01 4.54 -10.45
CA CYS A 147 -11.19 3.75 -10.75
C CYS A 147 -12.45 4.53 -10.35
N LYS A 148 -13.23 4.95 -11.33
CA LYS A 148 -14.52 5.65 -11.17
C LYS A 148 -15.70 4.77 -11.54
N TYR A 149 -15.49 3.83 -12.43
CA TYR A 149 -16.50 2.94 -12.95
C TYR A 149 -16.01 1.47 -12.90
N PRO A 150 -16.92 0.49 -12.87
CA PRO A 150 -16.54 -0.94 -12.89
C PRO A 150 -15.61 -1.33 -14.04
N GLY A 151 -15.76 -0.69 -15.20
CA GLY A 151 -14.85 -0.90 -16.34
C GLY A 151 -13.40 -0.49 -16.09
N ASP A 152 -13.15 0.45 -15.17
CA ASP A 152 -11.79 0.85 -14.82
C ASP A 152 -11.11 -0.23 -13.96
N ILE A 153 -11.87 -0.92 -13.11
CA ILE A 153 -11.40 -2.08 -12.34
C ILE A 153 -10.98 -3.18 -13.30
N SER A 154 -11.82 -3.49 -14.30
CA SER A 154 -11.50 -4.50 -15.32
C SER A 154 -10.23 -4.15 -16.11
N LYS A 155 -10.02 -2.88 -16.43
CA LYS A 155 -8.80 -2.40 -17.09
C LYS A 155 -7.56 -2.56 -16.19
N ALA A 156 -7.70 -2.26 -14.88
CA ALA A 156 -6.59 -2.43 -13.94
C ALA A 156 -6.13 -3.88 -13.86
N PHE A 157 -7.07 -4.83 -13.74
CA PHE A 157 -6.75 -6.26 -13.80
C PHE A 157 -6.21 -6.69 -15.17
N GLY A 158 -6.80 -6.18 -16.26
CA GLY A 158 -6.31 -6.45 -17.62
C GLY A 158 -4.91 -5.91 -17.91
N ALA A 159 -4.46 -4.89 -17.16
CA ALA A 159 -3.11 -4.35 -17.21
C ALA A 159 -2.12 -5.08 -16.28
N GLY A 160 -2.58 -6.08 -15.51
CA GLY A 160 -1.73 -6.92 -14.68
C GLY A 160 -1.83 -6.67 -13.17
N ALA A 161 -2.70 -5.78 -12.69
CA ALA A 161 -2.90 -5.61 -11.25
C ALA A 161 -3.47 -6.90 -10.63
N ASP A 162 -2.95 -7.30 -9.47
CA ASP A 162 -3.47 -8.42 -8.67
C ASP A 162 -4.59 -7.97 -7.74
N TYR A 163 -4.54 -6.70 -7.32
CA TYR A 163 -5.48 -6.06 -6.42
C TYR A 163 -5.84 -4.65 -6.91
N VAL A 164 -7.02 -4.18 -6.52
CA VAL A 164 -7.45 -2.80 -6.77
C VAL A 164 -7.91 -2.16 -5.47
N MET A 165 -7.31 -1.03 -5.09
CA MET A 165 -7.73 -0.23 -3.95
C MET A 165 -8.84 0.72 -4.40
N LEU A 166 -10.02 0.58 -3.79
CA LEU A 166 -11.19 1.40 -4.05
C LEU A 166 -11.45 2.34 -2.86
N GLY A 167 -11.52 3.61 -3.12
CA GLY A 167 -11.99 4.62 -2.17
C GLY A 167 -13.44 4.98 -2.45
N GLY A 168 -13.70 6.13 -3.10
CA GLY A 168 -15.01 6.51 -3.59
C GLY A 168 -15.16 6.14 -5.07
N MET A 169 -16.24 5.46 -5.40
CA MET A 169 -16.69 5.19 -6.77
C MET A 169 -17.98 5.98 -7.04
#